data_8d2e9fc2201b51e260ba6d8d2ee51b5a
#
_entry.id   8d2e9fc2201b51e260ba6d8d2ee51b5a
#
_cell.length_a   1.000
_cell.length_b   1.000
_cell.length_c   1.000
_cell.angle_alpha   90.00
_cell.angle_beta   90.00
_cell.angle_gamma   90.00
#
_symmetry.space_group_name_H-M   'P 1'
#
loop_
_entity.id
_entity.type
_entity.pdbx_description
1 polymer ?
#
loop_
_entity_poly.entity_id
_entity_poly.type
_entity_poly.pdbx_seq_one_letter_code
_entity_poly.pdbx_strand_id
1 'polypeptide(L)'
;MAKKMLIVHGYSDGSVSFTKLGDYLVDQKLYDKDDVYYIDYASMNDDATFKDFADKLNDDYNRIFKGERIDVVCHSTGALVVRTWLAFRLETQKELNQHFDCPVEHLLMMAPANFGSDLAKLGQSFLGKVRSTFFNTNSRPEDFLESGKAVLQGLEPASPFQWVLSQYDMFQDNYFNPKSQNDLICYPFIFAAGNNYGGSFEARLLKNRAKPGTDGTVRICGTSLNTRKLMLSFKDGKPVNRWYPETKFANIPFAVFDGLNHGSIINPDEEAFSRQAGPASLISKALSVKSAQDYENVAKEFETTSETNYGIMGADYRDKYQQFFFKVRDDVDCLVEDFFLDFIVLNETGERDNDLTSKFDDNFESEFYTHSADSAHRVMMVNYDKLKGFFETLVKAKGKLVFDLTANTPLADVKYIEVRFDVFDGAKAGTKDISFFYPNTTTLVDIVLDRKESDKLLNVKTGDEVKKP
;
A
#
# COMPACT_ATOMS: atom_id res chain seq x y z
N MET A 1 1.91 25.17 -24.74
CA MET A 1 1.21 24.00 -25.32
C MET A 1 0.09 23.63 -24.39
N ALA A 2 -1.05 23.16 -24.91
CA ALA A 2 -2.12 22.65 -24.07
C ALA A 2 -1.61 21.42 -23.30
N LYS A 3 -2.00 21.30 -22.04
CA LYS A 3 -1.58 20.19 -21.17
C LYS A 3 -2.38 18.94 -21.53
N LYS A 4 -1.76 17.78 -21.55
CA LYS A 4 -2.38 16.50 -21.91
C LYS A 4 -2.68 15.67 -20.68
N MET A 5 -3.85 15.02 -20.66
CA MET A 5 -4.30 14.11 -19.63
C MET A 5 -4.31 12.68 -20.14
N LEU A 6 -3.75 11.75 -19.38
CA LEU A 6 -3.84 10.32 -19.61
C LEU A 6 -4.66 9.65 -18.51
N ILE A 7 -5.69 8.89 -18.88
CA ILE A 7 -6.56 8.16 -17.95
C ILE A 7 -6.26 6.66 -18.06
N VAL A 8 -5.94 6.04 -16.91
CA VAL A 8 -5.52 4.63 -16.79
C VAL A 8 -6.51 3.89 -15.89
N HIS A 9 -7.25 2.93 -16.48
CA HIS A 9 -8.28 2.16 -15.79
C HIS A 9 -7.73 1.11 -14.79
N GLY A 10 -8.62 0.49 -14.02
CA GLY A 10 -8.33 -0.58 -13.07
C GLY A 10 -8.36 -1.99 -13.66
N TYR A 11 -8.21 -3.00 -12.78
CA TYR A 11 -8.32 -4.41 -13.13
C TYR A 11 -9.71 -4.74 -13.67
N SER A 12 -9.76 -5.53 -14.74
CA SER A 12 -10.98 -5.99 -15.42
C SER A 12 -11.93 -4.89 -15.91
N ASP A 13 -11.46 -3.67 -16.03
CA ASP A 13 -12.19 -2.50 -16.52
C ASP A 13 -11.70 -2.10 -17.93
N GLY A 14 -12.22 -1.03 -18.47
CA GLY A 14 -11.83 -0.47 -19.77
C GLY A 14 -12.04 1.04 -19.82
N SER A 15 -11.48 1.65 -20.85
CA SER A 15 -11.54 3.11 -21.08
C SER A 15 -12.96 3.69 -21.05
N VAL A 16 -13.96 2.92 -21.46
CA VAL A 16 -15.38 3.34 -21.52
C VAL A 16 -15.91 3.77 -20.15
N SER A 17 -15.49 3.11 -19.07
CA SER A 17 -15.94 3.43 -17.71
C SER A 17 -15.47 4.82 -17.24
N PHE A 18 -14.47 5.39 -17.91
CA PHE A 18 -13.84 6.67 -17.56
C PHE A 18 -14.27 7.84 -18.45
N THR A 19 -15.11 7.59 -19.45
CA THR A 19 -15.55 8.67 -20.38
C THR A 19 -16.24 9.80 -19.64
N LYS A 20 -17.07 9.50 -18.63
CA LYS A 20 -17.72 10.52 -17.81
C LYS A 20 -16.71 11.38 -17.03
N LEU A 21 -15.63 10.79 -16.50
CA LEU A 21 -14.58 11.54 -15.83
C LEU A 21 -13.82 12.42 -16.82
N GLY A 22 -13.52 11.90 -18.01
CA GLY A 22 -12.90 12.69 -19.07
C GLY A 22 -13.78 13.84 -19.54
N ASP A 23 -15.07 13.59 -19.77
CA ASP A 23 -16.04 14.64 -20.11
C ASP A 23 -16.13 15.71 -19.02
N TYR A 24 -16.14 15.29 -17.74
CA TYR A 24 -16.10 16.22 -16.60
C TYR A 24 -14.85 17.12 -16.65
N LEU A 25 -13.66 16.57 -16.91
CA LEU A 25 -12.43 17.37 -17.00
C LEU A 25 -12.49 18.41 -18.14
N VAL A 26 -13.12 18.06 -19.25
CA VAL A 26 -13.34 18.95 -20.40
C VAL A 26 -14.39 20.03 -20.06
N ASP A 27 -15.51 19.66 -19.45
CA ASP A 27 -16.59 20.57 -19.05
C ASP A 27 -16.12 21.60 -18.02
N GLN A 28 -15.21 21.18 -17.12
CA GLN A 28 -14.54 22.08 -16.17
C GLN A 28 -13.45 22.95 -16.83
N LYS A 29 -13.23 22.81 -18.15
CA LYS A 29 -12.20 23.55 -18.92
C LYS A 29 -10.77 23.35 -18.39
N LEU A 30 -10.51 22.19 -17.82
CA LEU A 30 -9.17 21.80 -17.37
C LEU A 30 -8.34 21.28 -18.56
N TYR A 31 -8.99 20.65 -19.53
CA TYR A 31 -8.38 20.12 -20.76
C TYR A 31 -9.30 20.36 -21.95
N ASP A 32 -8.71 20.45 -23.16
CA ASP A 32 -9.47 20.34 -24.40
C ASP A 32 -9.78 18.86 -24.67
N LYS A 33 -10.86 18.59 -25.41
CA LYS A 33 -11.31 17.21 -25.67
C LYS A 33 -10.24 16.36 -26.37
N ASP A 34 -9.47 16.95 -27.25
CA ASP A 34 -8.42 16.29 -28.02
C ASP A 34 -7.14 16.04 -27.20
N ASP A 35 -7.06 16.60 -26.00
CA ASP A 35 -5.94 16.45 -25.07
C ASP A 35 -6.21 15.44 -23.94
N VAL A 36 -7.36 14.76 -23.95
CA VAL A 36 -7.70 13.68 -23.02
C VAL A 36 -7.53 12.32 -23.71
N TYR A 37 -6.61 11.53 -23.20
CA TYR A 37 -6.24 10.21 -23.71
C TYR A 37 -6.64 9.11 -22.73
N TYR A 38 -7.01 7.96 -23.25
CA TYR A 38 -7.42 6.79 -22.46
C TYR A 38 -6.55 5.60 -22.83
N ILE A 39 -6.23 4.76 -21.85
CA ILE A 39 -5.55 3.48 -22.06
C ILE A 39 -6.54 2.35 -21.90
N ASP A 40 -6.45 1.37 -22.81
CA ASP A 40 -6.98 0.04 -22.63
C ASP A 40 -5.81 -0.95 -22.52
N TYR A 41 -5.78 -1.75 -21.48
CA TYR A 41 -4.79 -2.81 -21.29
C TYR A 41 -5.45 -4.10 -20.79
N ALA A 42 -4.91 -5.23 -21.25
CA ALA A 42 -5.49 -6.55 -21.00
C ALA A 42 -5.13 -7.05 -19.58
N SER A 43 -5.65 -6.39 -18.55
CA SER A 43 -5.36 -6.72 -17.14
C SER A 43 -5.78 -8.13 -16.72
N MET A 44 -6.62 -8.80 -17.51
CA MET A 44 -7.07 -10.18 -17.29
C MET A 44 -6.26 -11.23 -18.06
N ASN A 45 -5.27 -10.82 -18.86
CA ASN A 45 -4.40 -11.75 -19.56
C ASN A 45 -3.49 -12.50 -18.58
N ASP A 46 -3.50 -13.83 -18.59
CA ASP A 46 -2.76 -14.67 -17.63
C ASP A 46 -1.24 -14.64 -17.84
N ASP A 47 -0.77 -14.29 -19.03
CA ASP A 47 0.64 -14.21 -19.38
C ASP A 47 1.23 -12.80 -19.18
N ALA A 48 0.37 -11.77 -18.99
CA ALA A 48 0.81 -10.40 -18.85
C ALA A 48 1.11 -10.03 -17.39
N THR A 49 2.19 -9.29 -17.20
CA THR A 49 2.65 -8.78 -15.90
C THR A 49 2.53 -7.25 -15.84
N PHE A 50 2.67 -6.67 -14.65
CA PHE A 50 2.78 -5.20 -14.50
C PHE A 50 3.95 -4.62 -15.31
N LYS A 51 5.02 -5.38 -15.47
CA LYS A 51 6.17 -4.96 -16.28
C LYS A 51 5.80 -4.83 -17.74
N ASP A 52 5.08 -5.80 -18.30
CA ASP A 52 4.66 -5.77 -19.71
C ASP A 52 3.76 -4.56 -20.00
N PHE A 53 2.85 -4.25 -19.09
CA PHE A 53 2.01 -3.06 -19.19
C PHE A 53 2.83 -1.76 -19.08
N ALA A 54 3.80 -1.73 -18.18
CA ALA A 54 4.68 -0.56 -18.01
C ALA A 54 5.57 -0.32 -19.23
N ASP A 55 6.16 -1.38 -19.80
CA ASP A 55 6.97 -1.30 -21.02
C ASP A 55 6.13 -0.79 -22.20
N LYS A 56 4.92 -1.34 -22.36
CA LYS A 56 4.02 -0.92 -23.42
C LYS A 56 3.54 0.52 -23.25
N LEU A 57 3.26 0.93 -22.01
CA LEU A 57 2.91 2.30 -21.70
C LEU A 57 4.07 3.26 -22.03
N ASN A 58 5.30 2.87 -21.75
CA ASN A 58 6.48 3.66 -22.10
C ASN A 58 6.65 3.84 -23.61
N ASP A 59 6.42 2.79 -24.40
CA ASP A 59 6.46 2.86 -25.86
C ASP A 59 5.39 3.80 -26.41
N ASP A 60 4.16 3.67 -25.92
CA ASP A 60 3.05 4.52 -26.36
C ASP A 60 3.22 5.96 -25.89
N TYR A 61 3.73 6.20 -24.69
CA TYR A 61 4.11 7.54 -24.23
C TYR A 61 5.12 8.19 -25.18
N ASN A 62 6.21 7.50 -25.49
CA ASN A 62 7.23 8.03 -26.38
C ASN A 62 6.69 8.32 -27.78
N ARG A 63 5.80 7.46 -28.30
CA ARG A 63 5.18 7.62 -29.62
C ARG A 63 4.17 8.76 -29.71
N ILE A 64 3.29 8.88 -28.67
CA ILE A 64 2.15 9.79 -28.66
C ILE A 64 2.54 11.15 -28.09
N PHE A 65 3.18 11.18 -26.94
CA PHE A 65 3.49 12.41 -26.21
C PHE A 65 4.89 12.95 -26.49
N LYS A 66 5.77 12.16 -27.14
CA LYS A 66 7.07 12.60 -27.64
C LYS A 66 7.97 13.28 -26.60
N GLY A 67 7.90 12.83 -25.35
CA GLY A 67 8.65 13.39 -24.24
C GLY A 67 8.00 14.61 -23.55
N GLU A 68 6.81 15.03 -23.97
CA GLU A 68 6.06 16.07 -23.26
C GLU A 68 5.61 15.55 -21.88
N ARG A 69 5.72 16.37 -20.83
CA ARG A 69 5.16 16.04 -19.53
C ARG A 69 3.63 16.08 -19.58
N ILE A 70 3.02 15.06 -18.99
CA ILE A 70 1.56 14.89 -18.99
C ILE A 70 1.01 14.82 -17.57
N ASP A 71 -0.28 15.05 -17.42
CA ASP A 71 -1.00 14.71 -16.20
C ASP A 71 -1.62 13.31 -16.34
N VAL A 72 -1.71 12.59 -15.23
CA VAL A 72 -2.25 11.24 -15.23
C VAL A 72 -3.32 11.10 -14.17
N VAL A 73 -4.46 10.54 -14.54
CA VAL A 73 -5.44 9.99 -13.59
C VAL A 73 -5.41 8.48 -13.72
N CYS A 74 -5.25 7.78 -12.61
CA CYS A 74 -5.31 6.32 -12.58
C CYS A 74 -6.27 5.84 -11.49
N HIS A 75 -6.86 4.68 -11.72
CA HIS A 75 -7.80 4.07 -10.79
C HIS A 75 -7.35 2.67 -10.42
N SER A 76 -7.51 2.32 -9.13
CA SER A 76 -7.30 0.95 -8.65
C SER A 76 -5.92 0.39 -9.05
N THR A 77 -5.89 -0.71 -9.79
CA THR A 77 -4.69 -1.37 -10.34
C THR A 77 -3.90 -0.49 -11.30
N GLY A 78 -4.57 0.46 -11.98
CA GLY A 78 -3.89 1.40 -12.87
C GLY A 78 -2.81 2.23 -12.16
N ALA A 79 -2.93 2.43 -10.85
CA ALA A 79 -1.89 3.08 -10.05
C ALA A 79 -0.60 2.24 -10.00
N LEU A 80 -0.71 0.92 -9.88
CA LEU A 80 0.45 0.02 -9.92
C LEU A 80 1.10 0.00 -11.31
N VAL A 81 0.31 0.05 -12.39
CA VAL A 81 0.83 0.14 -13.76
C VAL A 81 1.66 1.42 -13.93
N VAL A 82 1.10 2.58 -13.51
CA VAL A 82 1.79 3.87 -13.64
C VAL A 82 3.05 3.92 -12.76
N ARG A 83 2.98 3.48 -11.52
CA ARG A 83 4.14 3.43 -10.61
C ARG A 83 5.24 2.52 -11.16
N THR A 84 4.87 1.36 -11.70
CA THR A 84 5.82 0.45 -12.35
C THR A 84 6.48 1.09 -13.55
N TRP A 85 5.70 1.76 -14.40
CA TRP A 85 6.25 2.50 -15.54
C TRP A 85 7.28 3.54 -15.11
N LEU A 86 6.97 4.36 -14.10
CA LEU A 86 7.88 5.38 -13.60
C LEU A 86 9.15 4.77 -12.99
N ALA A 87 9.02 3.68 -12.22
CA ALA A 87 10.14 2.97 -11.61
C ALA A 87 11.07 2.38 -12.68
N PHE A 88 10.55 1.68 -13.68
CA PHE A 88 11.36 1.11 -14.76
C PHE A 88 12.02 2.17 -15.64
N ARG A 89 11.31 3.27 -15.92
CA ARG A 89 11.89 4.38 -16.65
C ARG A 89 13.09 4.97 -15.90
N LEU A 90 12.96 5.17 -14.59
CA LEU A 90 14.04 5.64 -13.73
C LEU A 90 15.24 4.70 -13.76
N GLU A 91 15.02 3.39 -13.55
CA GLU A 91 16.10 2.40 -13.58
C GLU A 91 16.81 2.38 -14.93
N THR A 92 16.08 2.33 -16.03
CA THR A 92 16.66 2.37 -17.39
C THR A 92 17.50 3.62 -17.61
N GLN A 93 17.04 4.80 -17.17
CA GLN A 93 17.80 6.03 -17.31
C GLN A 93 19.07 6.05 -16.45
N LYS A 94 19.01 5.47 -15.25
CA LYS A 94 20.19 5.30 -14.39
C LYS A 94 21.23 4.37 -15.03
N GLU A 95 20.82 3.21 -15.53
CA GLU A 95 21.70 2.26 -16.22
C GLU A 95 22.40 2.91 -17.43
N LEU A 96 21.68 3.80 -18.13
CA LEU A 96 22.23 4.55 -19.26
C LEU A 96 22.99 5.82 -18.84
N ASN A 97 23.18 6.09 -17.54
CA ASN A 97 23.75 7.33 -17.02
C ASN A 97 23.05 8.59 -17.54
N GLN A 98 21.77 8.53 -17.78
CA GLN A 98 20.93 9.64 -18.21
C GLN A 98 20.30 10.34 -17.00
N HIS A 99 19.96 11.62 -17.14
CA HIS A 99 19.18 12.33 -16.16
C HIS A 99 17.73 11.78 -16.15
N PHE A 100 17.15 11.56 -14.96
CA PHE A 100 15.76 11.15 -14.87
C PHE A 100 14.85 12.31 -15.23
N ASP A 101 14.11 12.11 -16.31
CA ASP A 101 13.07 13.03 -16.78
C ASP A 101 11.69 12.41 -16.49
N CYS A 102 11.05 12.89 -15.41
CA CYS A 102 9.74 12.37 -15.02
C CYS A 102 8.67 12.77 -16.06
N PRO A 103 8.04 11.80 -16.73
CA PRO A 103 7.05 12.08 -17.77
C PRO A 103 5.73 12.61 -17.21
N VAL A 104 5.50 12.46 -15.90
CA VAL A 104 4.25 12.83 -15.24
C VAL A 104 4.47 14.07 -14.37
N GLU A 105 3.61 15.07 -14.52
CA GLU A 105 3.62 16.25 -13.67
C GLU A 105 2.67 16.07 -12.49
N HIS A 106 1.39 15.78 -12.75
CA HIS A 106 0.41 15.50 -11.71
C HIS A 106 -0.11 14.07 -11.86
N LEU A 107 -0.12 13.33 -10.76
CA LEU A 107 -0.59 11.95 -10.70
C LEU A 107 -1.75 11.86 -9.71
N LEU A 108 -2.98 11.81 -10.23
CA LEU A 108 -4.19 11.65 -9.44
C LEU A 108 -4.54 10.16 -9.34
N MET A 109 -4.46 9.59 -8.17
CA MET A 109 -4.74 8.17 -7.92
C MET A 109 -6.11 8.03 -7.24
N MET A 110 -7.10 7.53 -7.98
CA MET A 110 -8.46 7.28 -7.50
C MET A 110 -8.56 5.86 -6.95
N ALA A 111 -8.83 5.71 -5.65
CA ALA A 111 -8.90 4.43 -4.95
C ALA A 111 -7.77 3.45 -5.34
N PRO A 112 -6.49 3.87 -5.30
CA PRO A 112 -5.38 3.06 -5.82
C PRO A 112 -5.14 1.80 -4.98
N ALA A 113 -4.82 0.68 -5.64
CA ALA A 113 -4.47 -0.58 -4.99
C ALA A 113 -2.98 -0.63 -4.60
N ASN A 114 -2.42 0.45 -4.03
CA ASN A 114 -0.99 0.61 -3.79
C ASN A 114 -0.36 -0.49 -2.94
N PHE A 115 -1.11 -1.03 -1.96
CA PHE A 115 -0.69 -2.13 -1.08
C PHE A 115 -1.70 -3.28 -1.07
N GLY A 116 -2.24 -3.57 -2.24
CA GLY A 116 -3.06 -4.75 -2.48
C GLY A 116 -4.56 -4.56 -2.32
N SER A 117 -5.26 -5.65 -2.61
CA SER A 117 -6.72 -5.74 -2.54
C SER A 117 -7.13 -7.02 -1.82
N ASP A 118 -8.01 -6.91 -0.84
CA ASP A 118 -8.59 -8.07 -0.15
C ASP A 118 -9.38 -8.98 -1.11
N LEU A 119 -9.86 -8.44 -2.23
CA LEU A 119 -10.57 -9.24 -3.24
C LEU A 119 -9.64 -10.16 -4.02
N ALA A 120 -8.37 -9.80 -4.18
CA ALA A 120 -7.39 -10.67 -4.84
C ALA A 120 -7.18 -12.01 -4.11
N LYS A 121 -7.41 -12.04 -2.78
CA LYS A 121 -7.39 -13.27 -1.96
C LYS A 121 -8.45 -14.30 -2.35
N LEU A 122 -9.54 -13.86 -2.96
CA LEU A 122 -10.71 -14.71 -3.24
C LEU A 122 -10.56 -15.54 -4.52
N GLY A 123 -9.45 -15.36 -5.23
CA GLY A 123 -9.10 -16.10 -6.43
C GLY A 123 -9.99 -15.78 -7.65
N GLN A 124 -9.64 -16.38 -8.76
CA GLN A 124 -10.15 -16.11 -10.09
C GLN A 124 -11.67 -16.18 -10.24
N SER A 125 -12.31 -17.16 -9.59
CA SER A 125 -13.76 -17.39 -9.76
C SER A 125 -14.67 -16.33 -9.14
N PHE A 126 -14.15 -15.58 -8.16
CA PHE A 126 -14.91 -14.56 -7.47
C PHE A 126 -14.78 -13.18 -8.14
N LEU A 127 -13.59 -12.84 -8.65
CA LEU A 127 -13.34 -11.57 -9.32
C LEU A 127 -14.17 -11.41 -10.60
N GLY A 128 -14.40 -12.48 -11.35
CA GLY A 128 -15.33 -12.48 -12.49
C GLY A 128 -16.78 -12.15 -12.09
N LYS A 129 -17.23 -12.62 -10.93
CA LYS A 129 -18.58 -12.31 -10.40
C LYS A 129 -18.68 -10.87 -9.88
N VAL A 130 -17.62 -10.35 -9.28
CA VAL A 130 -17.55 -8.96 -8.83
C VAL A 130 -17.65 -8.00 -10.03
N ARG A 131 -16.96 -8.29 -11.12
CA ARG A 131 -17.01 -7.48 -12.34
C ARG A 131 -18.43 -7.33 -12.90
N SER A 132 -19.15 -8.44 -13.10
CA SER A 132 -20.51 -8.40 -13.67
C SER A 132 -21.48 -7.60 -12.82
N THR A 133 -21.16 -7.44 -11.57
CA THR A 133 -21.94 -6.78 -10.54
C THR A 133 -21.71 -5.26 -10.49
N PHE A 134 -20.46 -4.83 -10.64
CA PHE A 134 -20.10 -3.42 -10.40
C PHE A 134 -20.06 -2.56 -11.66
N PHE A 135 -19.76 -3.16 -12.82
CA PHE A 135 -19.52 -2.38 -14.02
C PHE A 135 -20.60 -2.56 -15.10
N ASN A 136 -21.65 -3.36 -14.82
CA ASN A 136 -22.81 -3.58 -15.73
C ASN A 136 -22.40 -3.77 -17.21
N THR A 137 -21.22 -4.39 -17.44
CA THR A 137 -20.68 -4.62 -18.77
C THR A 137 -21.23 -5.93 -19.32
N ASN A 138 -21.71 -5.92 -20.55
CA ASN A 138 -22.05 -7.10 -21.37
C ASN A 138 -20.75 -7.86 -21.70
N SER A 139 -20.17 -8.53 -20.72
CA SER A 139 -18.96 -9.34 -20.90
C SER A 139 -19.28 -10.57 -21.74
N ARG A 140 -18.43 -10.87 -22.70
CA ARG A 140 -18.58 -12.10 -23.51
C ARG A 140 -18.19 -13.31 -22.66
N PRO A 141 -18.79 -14.50 -22.87
CA PRO A 141 -18.45 -15.73 -22.15
C PRO A 141 -16.96 -16.10 -22.23
N GLU A 142 -16.29 -15.69 -23.29
CA GLU A 142 -14.86 -15.91 -23.57
C GLU A 142 -13.94 -15.15 -22.61
N ASP A 143 -14.40 -14.02 -22.06
CA ASP A 143 -13.65 -13.20 -21.09
C ASP A 143 -13.50 -13.86 -19.70
N PHE A 144 -14.11 -15.01 -19.48
CA PHE A 144 -14.07 -15.75 -18.21
C PHE A 144 -12.96 -16.80 -18.13
N LEU A 145 -12.23 -17.04 -19.21
CA LEU A 145 -11.19 -18.07 -19.28
C LEU A 145 -9.85 -17.56 -18.76
N GLU A 146 -9.58 -16.26 -18.90
CA GLU A 146 -8.36 -15.62 -18.40
C GLU A 146 -8.68 -14.72 -17.19
N SER A 147 -7.81 -14.75 -16.21
CA SER A 147 -8.00 -14.04 -14.93
C SER A 147 -6.89 -13.05 -14.59
N GLY A 148 -5.85 -12.95 -15.43
CA GLY A 148 -4.68 -12.13 -15.13
C GLY A 148 -3.92 -12.64 -13.91
N LYS A 149 -3.52 -13.90 -13.89
CA LYS A 149 -2.89 -14.56 -12.75
C LYS A 149 -1.72 -13.78 -12.14
N ALA A 150 -0.82 -13.27 -12.98
CA ALA A 150 0.32 -12.50 -12.51
C ALA A 150 -0.10 -11.14 -11.92
N VAL A 151 -1.13 -10.50 -12.51
CA VAL A 151 -1.71 -9.26 -11.99
C VAL A 151 -2.37 -9.50 -10.63
N LEU A 152 -3.14 -10.60 -10.50
CA LEU A 152 -3.79 -10.97 -9.24
C LEU A 152 -2.78 -11.25 -8.12
N GLN A 153 -1.70 -11.98 -8.42
CA GLN A 153 -0.62 -12.20 -7.46
C GLN A 153 0.05 -10.87 -7.05
N GLY A 154 0.22 -9.97 -7.99
CA GLY A 154 0.73 -8.63 -7.71
C GLY A 154 -0.24 -7.76 -6.90
N LEU A 155 -1.56 -7.98 -7.00
CA LEU A 155 -2.62 -7.30 -6.25
C LEU A 155 -2.91 -7.93 -4.90
N GLU A 156 -2.48 -9.16 -4.67
CA GLU A 156 -2.66 -9.83 -3.39
C GLU A 156 -1.99 -9.00 -2.26
N PRO A 157 -2.62 -8.84 -1.10
CA PRO A 157 -1.95 -8.19 0.04
C PRO A 157 -0.65 -8.93 0.39
N ALA A 158 0.32 -8.21 0.88
CA ALA A 158 1.67 -8.71 1.13
C ALA A 158 2.44 -9.16 -0.14
N SER A 159 2.08 -8.69 -1.32
CA SER A 159 2.79 -9.07 -2.55
C SER A 159 4.25 -8.64 -2.54
N PRO A 160 5.21 -9.55 -2.81
CA PRO A 160 6.62 -9.18 -3.00
C PRO A 160 6.82 -8.10 -4.08
N PHE A 161 5.97 -8.09 -5.10
CA PHE A 161 5.98 -7.05 -6.13
C PHE A 161 5.74 -5.65 -5.55
N GLN A 162 4.71 -5.48 -4.70
CA GLN A 162 4.42 -4.20 -4.05
C GLN A 162 5.54 -3.78 -3.10
N TRP A 163 6.15 -4.75 -2.40
CA TRP A 163 7.32 -4.50 -1.57
C TRP A 163 8.47 -3.92 -2.38
N VAL A 164 8.84 -4.59 -3.47
CA VAL A 164 9.94 -4.17 -4.35
C VAL A 164 9.64 -2.81 -4.99
N LEU A 165 8.45 -2.61 -5.55
CA LEU A 165 8.04 -1.34 -6.14
C LEU A 165 8.19 -0.18 -5.16
N SER A 166 7.81 -0.40 -3.90
CA SER A 166 7.93 0.61 -2.84
C SER A 166 9.38 0.97 -2.51
N GLN A 167 10.35 0.05 -2.71
CA GLN A 167 11.75 0.38 -2.53
C GLN A 167 12.21 1.40 -3.59
N TYR A 168 11.78 1.24 -4.85
CA TYR A 168 12.16 2.14 -5.93
C TYR A 168 11.54 3.53 -5.78
N ASP A 169 10.23 3.61 -5.65
CA ASP A 169 9.52 4.89 -5.75
C ASP A 169 9.42 5.70 -4.44
N MET A 170 9.56 5.05 -3.28
CA MET A 170 9.38 5.73 -1.99
C MET A 170 10.64 5.77 -1.12
N PHE A 171 11.54 4.79 -1.20
CA PHE A 171 12.64 4.68 -0.24
C PHE A 171 14.03 4.87 -0.85
N GLN A 172 14.29 4.45 -2.07
CA GLN A 172 15.59 4.62 -2.71
C GLN A 172 15.70 5.94 -3.45
N ASP A 173 14.79 6.19 -4.37
CA ASP A 173 14.85 7.32 -5.29
C ASP A 173 13.89 8.44 -4.94
N ASN A 174 12.81 8.09 -4.26
CA ASN A 174 11.87 9.01 -3.66
C ASN A 174 11.40 10.14 -4.60
N TYR A 175 11.09 9.78 -5.86
CA TYR A 175 10.68 10.76 -6.86
C TYR A 175 9.27 11.34 -6.61
N PHE A 176 8.56 10.82 -5.61
CA PHE A 176 7.33 11.43 -5.09
C PHE A 176 7.58 12.49 -4.01
N ASN A 177 8.84 12.79 -3.67
CA ASN A 177 9.14 13.80 -2.68
C ASN A 177 9.40 15.15 -3.35
N PRO A 178 8.52 16.16 -3.16
CA PRO A 178 8.68 17.49 -3.74
C PRO A 178 9.90 18.25 -3.21
N LYS A 179 10.58 17.76 -2.18
CA LYS A 179 11.83 18.31 -1.64
C LYS A 179 13.08 17.60 -2.18
N SER A 180 12.94 16.64 -3.09
CA SER A 180 14.10 16.06 -3.74
C SER A 180 14.81 17.12 -4.58
N GLN A 181 16.15 17.05 -4.68
CA GLN A 181 16.96 18.06 -5.37
C GLN A 181 16.81 18.07 -6.89
N ASN A 182 15.94 17.22 -7.43
CA ASN A 182 15.69 17.12 -8.86
C ASN A 182 14.52 18.04 -9.24
N ASP A 183 14.74 18.95 -10.16
CA ASP A 183 13.77 19.96 -10.60
C ASP A 183 12.53 19.40 -11.36
N LEU A 184 12.50 18.10 -11.63
CA LEU A 184 11.42 17.44 -12.37
C LEU A 184 10.64 16.48 -11.47
N ILE A 185 9.78 17.05 -10.66
CA ILE A 185 9.01 16.34 -9.63
C ILE A 185 7.68 15.88 -10.21
N CYS A 186 7.28 14.64 -9.86
CA CYS A 186 5.89 14.20 -9.96
C CYS A 186 5.13 14.62 -8.70
N TYR A 187 3.96 15.22 -8.85
CA TYR A 187 3.05 15.56 -7.75
C TYR A 187 1.94 14.52 -7.63
N PRO A 188 2.06 13.52 -6.75
CA PRO A 188 1.01 12.54 -6.53
C PRO A 188 -0.07 13.06 -5.58
N PHE A 189 -1.33 12.64 -5.83
CA PHE A 189 -2.50 12.94 -5.02
C PHE A 189 -3.33 11.68 -4.87
N ILE A 190 -3.77 11.35 -3.65
CA ILE A 190 -4.53 10.14 -3.34
C ILE A 190 -5.97 10.51 -2.98
N PHE A 191 -6.91 9.94 -3.71
CA PHE A 191 -8.35 10.04 -3.51
C PHE A 191 -8.85 8.66 -3.07
N ALA A 192 -9.10 8.47 -1.78
CA ALA A 192 -9.58 7.20 -1.22
C ALA A 192 -11.09 7.24 -1.04
N ALA A 193 -11.81 6.23 -1.51
CA ALA A 193 -13.23 6.09 -1.23
C ALA A 193 -13.43 5.55 0.20
N GLY A 194 -14.39 6.12 0.93
CA GLY A 194 -14.58 5.88 2.36
C GLY A 194 -15.63 4.82 2.70
N ASN A 195 -16.42 4.38 1.72
CA ASN A 195 -17.56 3.50 1.96
C ASN A 195 -17.46 2.25 1.08
N ASN A 196 -18.00 1.16 1.60
CA ASN A 196 -18.21 -0.01 0.79
C ASN A 196 -19.56 0.06 0.05
N TYR A 197 -19.81 -0.89 -0.84
CA TYR A 197 -21.03 -0.97 -1.64
C TYR A 197 -22.28 -1.24 -0.78
N GLY A 198 -22.87 -0.22 -0.17
CA GLY A 198 -24.08 -0.37 0.65
C GLY A 198 -25.35 -0.57 -0.18
N GLY A 199 -26.14 -1.62 0.11
CA GLY A 199 -27.56 -1.69 -0.29
C GLY A 199 -27.91 -2.56 -1.47
N SER A 200 -27.02 -2.94 -2.38
CA SER A 200 -27.31 -3.88 -3.46
C SER A 200 -27.28 -5.34 -2.98
N PHE A 201 -27.92 -6.25 -3.73
CA PHE A 201 -27.88 -7.70 -3.44
C PHE A 201 -26.44 -8.23 -3.46
N GLU A 202 -25.64 -7.71 -4.34
CA GLU A 202 -24.24 -8.01 -4.53
C GLU A 202 -23.39 -7.46 -3.38
N ALA A 203 -23.69 -6.26 -2.92
CA ALA A 203 -23.10 -5.72 -1.72
C ALA A 203 -23.41 -6.57 -0.49
N ARG A 204 -24.58 -7.23 -0.43
CA ARG A 204 -24.89 -8.21 0.62
C ARG A 204 -23.98 -9.44 0.56
N LEU A 205 -23.64 -9.91 -0.63
CA LEU A 205 -22.68 -11.01 -0.84
C LEU A 205 -21.26 -10.60 -0.44
N LEU A 206 -20.89 -9.33 -0.69
CA LEU A 206 -19.61 -8.73 -0.31
C LEU A 206 -19.62 -8.23 1.13
N LYS A 207 -20.75 -7.75 1.64
CA LYS A 207 -20.90 -7.20 2.99
C LYS A 207 -20.50 -8.18 4.09
N ASN A 208 -20.70 -9.47 3.90
CA ASN A 208 -20.22 -10.49 4.82
C ASN A 208 -18.69 -10.70 4.76
N ARG A 209 -17.99 -10.03 3.83
CA ARG A 209 -16.55 -10.16 3.59
C ARG A 209 -15.84 -8.80 3.52
N ALA A 210 -16.56 -7.71 3.24
CA ALA A 210 -16.02 -6.37 3.31
C ALA A 210 -15.86 -5.97 4.78
N LYS A 211 -14.62 -5.89 5.20
CA LYS A 211 -14.25 -5.49 6.56
C LYS A 211 -14.32 -3.96 6.70
N PRO A 212 -14.38 -3.40 7.92
CA PRO A 212 -14.26 -1.96 8.13
C PRO A 212 -12.98 -1.37 7.54
N GLY A 213 -12.96 -0.07 7.23
CA GLY A 213 -11.80 0.61 6.68
C GLY A 213 -11.46 0.24 5.22
N THR A 214 -12.48 -0.14 4.44
CA THR A 214 -12.35 -0.48 3.01
C THR A 214 -13.42 0.24 2.19
N ASP A 215 -13.12 0.48 0.92
CA ASP A 215 -14.07 0.97 -0.09
C ASP A 215 -14.88 -0.16 -0.76
N GLY A 216 -14.73 -1.39 -0.27
CA GLY A 216 -15.31 -2.62 -0.82
C GLY A 216 -14.34 -3.43 -1.67
N THR A 217 -13.20 -2.88 -2.07
CA THR A 217 -12.20 -3.53 -2.91
C THR A 217 -10.80 -3.41 -2.32
N VAL A 218 -10.39 -2.19 -1.95
CA VAL A 218 -9.08 -1.90 -1.36
C VAL A 218 -9.23 -1.36 0.06
N ARG A 219 -8.23 -1.56 0.87
CA ARG A 219 -8.15 -0.98 2.21
C ARG A 219 -7.76 0.49 2.12
N ILE A 220 -8.44 1.38 2.83
CA ILE A 220 -8.14 2.81 2.85
C ILE A 220 -6.68 3.05 3.24
N CYS A 221 -6.18 2.37 4.28
CA CYS A 221 -4.76 2.46 4.69
C CYS A 221 -3.79 1.93 3.63
N GLY A 222 -4.21 0.97 2.78
CA GLY A 222 -3.43 0.42 1.67
C GLY A 222 -3.44 1.30 0.41
N THR A 223 -4.26 2.36 0.36
CA THR A 223 -4.24 3.32 -0.75
C THR A 223 -3.18 4.40 -0.58
N SER A 224 -2.81 4.70 0.66
CA SER A 224 -1.88 5.79 0.99
C SER A 224 -0.45 5.48 0.55
N LEU A 225 0.27 6.50 0.05
CA LEU A 225 1.72 6.48 -0.16
C LEU A 225 2.49 7.20 0.96
N ASN A 226 1.82 7.66 2.01
CA ASN A 226 2.45 8.17 3.22
C ASN A 226 3.01 7.00 4.06
N THR A 227 3.84 6.19 3.42
CA THR A 227 4.37 4.92 3.91
C THR A 227 5.68 5.14 4.66
N ARG A 228 5.89 4.37 5.72
CA ARG A 228 7.15 4.31 6.47
C ARG A 228 7.74 2.92 6.37
N LYS A 229 9.05 2.83 6.52
CA LYS A 229 9.77 1.56 6.60
C LYS A 229 10.57 1.49 7.88
N LEU A 230 10.37 0.44 8.66
CA LEU A 230 11.23 0.05 9.75
C LEU A 230 12.13 -1.09 9.27
N MET A 231 13.45 -0.88 9.26
CA MET A 231 14.41 -1.97 9.18
C MET A 231 14.77 -2.38 10.60
N LEU A 232 14.51 -3.63 10.93
CA LEU A 232 14.74 -4.22 12.22
C LEU A 232 15.71 -5.39 12.05
N SER A 233 16.97 -5.18 12.42
CA SER A 233 17.96 -6.25 12.47
C SER A 233 18.26 -6.65 13.90
N PHE A 234 18.69 -7.88 14.09
CA PHE A 234 19.07 -8.39 15.40
C PHE A 234 20.52 -8.86 15.33
N LYS A 235 21.34 -8.34 16.22
CA LYS A 235 22.73 -8.75 16.36
C LYS A 235 22.96 -9.25 17.78
N ASP A 236 23.39 -10.48 17.90
CA ASP A 236 23.56 -11.15 19.21
C ASP A 236 22.28 -11.09 20.07
N GLY A 237 21.10 -11.21 19.42
CA GLY A 237 19.79 -11.13 20.06
C GLY A 237 19.35 -9.72 20.48
N LYS A 238 20.12 -8.68 20.13
CA LYS A 238 19.78 -7.28 20.44
C LYS A 238 19.24 -6.58 19.21
N PRO A 239 18.11 -5.86 19.32
CA PRO A 239 17.53 -5.15 18.19
C PRO A 239 18.39 -3.94 17.81
N VAL A 240 18.62 -3.81 16.50
CA VAL A 240 19.12 -2.59 15.86
C VAL A 240 18.04 -2.14 14.91
N ASN A 241 17.51 -0.95 15.11
CA ASN A 241 16.41 -0.45 14.32
C ASN A 241 16.80 0.80 13.54
N ARG A 242 16.22 0.95 12.35
CA ARG A 242 16.35 2.12 11.51
C ARG A 242 15.03 2.44 10.82
N TRP A 243 14.53 3.65 11.01
CA TRP A 243 13.35 4.14 10.33
C TRP A 243 13.72 4.86 9.03
N TYR A 244 12.92 4.61 7.99
CA TYR A 244 13.00 5.31 6.72
C TYR A 244 11.66 5.96 6.41
N PRO A 245 11.67 7.16 5.88
CA PRO A 245 12.83 8.04 5.84
C PRO A 245 13.23 8.48 7.26
N GLU A 246 14.51 8.75 7.44
CA GLU A 246 15.06 9.24 8.73
C GLU A 246 14.51 10.62 9.10
N THR A 247 14.16 11.43 8.09
CA THR A 247 13.54 12.73 8.23
C THR A 247 12.06 12.67 7.88
N LYS A 248 11.24 13.52 8.49
CA LYS A 248 9.80 13.59 8.25
C LYS A 248 9.52 13.80 6.75
N PHE A 249 8.79 12.89 6.17
CA PHE A 249 8.32 12.96 4.77
C PHE A 249 7.53 14.25 4.51
N ALA A 250 7.60 14.75 3.29
CA ALA A 250 6.54 15.60 2.77
C ALA A 250 5.27 14.75 2.70
N ASN A 251 4.18 15.19 3.31
CA ASN A 251 2.91 14.48 3.24
C ASN A 251 2.42 14.50 1.80
N ILE A 252 2.26 13.33 1.21
CA ILE A 252 1.52 13.16 -0.05
C ILE A 252 0.06 13.49 0.24
N PRO A 253 -0.58 14.42 -0.50
CA PRO A 253 -1.98 14.76 -0.30
C PRO A 253 -2.86 13.51 -0.37
N PHE A 254 -3.60 13.25 0.71
CA PHE A 254 -4.43 12.08 0.88
C PHE A 254 -5.80 12.51 1.42
N ALA A 255 -6.87 12.20 0.68
CA ALA A 255 -8.22 12.51 1.09
C ALA A 255 -9.12 11.26 1.03
N VAL A 256 -9.96 11.11 2.07
CA VAL A 256 -10.98 10.06 2.15
C VAL A 256 -12.34 10.68 1.94
N PHE A 257 -13.19 10.07 1.09
CA PHE A 257 -14.47 10.62 0.69
C PHE A 257 -15.63 9.73 1.16
N ASP A 258 -16.49 10.29 2.01
CA ASP A 258 -17.73 9.65 2.43
C ASP A 258 -18.74 9.58 1.27
N GLY A 259 -19.59 8.55 1.27
CA GLY A 259 -20.63 8.35 0.26
C GLY A 259 -20.14 7.80 -1.08
N LEU A 260 -18.83 7.57 -1.24
CA LEU A 260 -18.23 6.97 -2.43
C LEU A 260 -17.61 5.61 -2.11
N ASN A 261 -17.72 4.68 -3.04
CA ASN A 261 -17.08 3.38 -3.01
C ASN A 261 -16.04 3.24 -4.12
N HIS A 262 -15.41 2.08 -4.23
CA HIS A 262 -14.36 1.81 -5.21
C HIS A 262 -14.73 2.18 -6.66
N GLY A 263 -15.93 1.86 -7.10
CA GLY A 263 -16.38 2.15 -8.48
C GLY A 263 -16.96 3.55 -8.64
N SER A 264 -17.62 4.10 -7.61
CA SER A 264 -18.30 5.38 -7.72
C SER A 264 -17.37 6.60 -7.59
N ILE A 265 -16.17 6.42 -7.05
CA ILE A 265 -15.20 7.53 -6.89
C ILE A 265 -14.73 8.15 -8.22
N ILE A 266 -14.87 7.43 -9.33
CA ILE A 266 -14.56 7.92 -10.69
C ILE A 266 -15.78 8.44 -11.44
N ASN A 267 -16.96 8.47 -10.81
CA ASN A 267 -18.22 8.85 -11.47
C ASN A 267 -18.66 10.26 -11.05
N PRO A 268 -18.52 11.28 -11.91
CA PRO A 268 -18.93 12.65 -11.61
C PRO A 268 -20.44 12.85 -11.43
N ASP A 269 -21.27 11.88 -11.85
CA ASP A 269 -22.73 11.94 -11.67
C ASP A 269 -23.14 11.62 -10.22
N GLU A 270 -22.25 11.10 -9.41
CA GLU A 270 -22.52 10.87 -7.99
C GLU A 270 -22.62 12.20 -7.23
N GLU A 271 -23.67 12.37 -6.43
CA GLU A 271 -23.85 13.57 -5.61
C GLU A 271 -22.64 13.80 -4.69
N ALA A 272 -22.10 12.73 -4.10
CA ALA A 272 -20.95 12.78 -3.21
C ALA A 272 -19.66 13.21 -3.94
N PHE A 273 -19.56 13.01 -5.26
CA PHE A 273 -18.41 13.46 -6.05
C PHE A 273 -18.38 14.99 -6.18
N SER A 274 -19.52 15.61 -6.39
CA SER A 274 -19.65 17.04 -6.71
C SER A 274 -19.90 17.95 -5.50
N ARG A 275 -20.13 17.38 -4.30
CA ARG A 275 -20.34 18.16 -3.09
C ARG A 275 -19.09 18.95 -2.66
N GLN A 276 -19.24 19.92 -1.74
CA GLN A 276 -18.13 20.77 -1.28
C GLN A 276 -16.91 19.99 -0.75
N ALA A 277 -17.11 18.88 -0.03
CA ALA A 277 -16.05 17.99 0.44
C ALA A 277 -15.88 16.74 -0.43
N GLY A 278 -16.28 16.80 -1.71
CA GLY A 278 -16.13 15.72 -2.68
C GLY A 278 -14.87 15.82 -3.53
N PRO A 279 -14.56 14.80 -4.32
CA PRO A 279 -13.39 14.77 -5.22
C PRO A 279 -13.27 15.97 -6.15
N ALA A 280 -14.40 16.44 -6.71
CA ALA A 280 -14.44 17.59 -7.63
C ALA A 280 -13.76 18.84 -7.05
N SER A 281 -13.92 19.07 -5.74
CA SER A 281 -13.34 20.25 -5.08
C SER A 281 -11.80 20.23 -5.02
N LEU A 282 -11.19 19.05 -5.11
CA LEU A 282 -9.73 18.88 -5.01
C LEU A 282 -9.04 18.61 -6.35
N ILE A 283 -9.75 18.09 -7.36
CA ILE A 283 -9.15 17.76 -8.66
C ILE A 283 -8.50 18.99 -9.32
N SER A 284 -9.24 20.10 -9.44
CA SER A 284 -8.71 21.33 -10.06
C SER A 284 -7.55 21.93 -9.29
N LYS A 285 -7.58 21.84 -7.95
CA LYS A 285 -6.50 22.31 -7.06
C LYS A 285 -5.24 21.45 -7.23
N ALA A 286 -5.40 20.12 -7.26
CA ALA A 286 -4.32 19.20 -7.51
C ALA A 286 -3.61 19.47 -8.85
N LEU A 287 -4.40 19.66 -9.91
CA LEU A 287 -3.90 19.96 -11.26
C LEU A 287 -3.32 21.38 -11.42
N SER A 288 -3.53 22.26 -10.46
CA SER A 288 -2.99 23.63 -10.48
C SER A 288 -1.65 23.79 -9.78
N VAL A 289 -1.16 22.76 -9.08
CA VAL A 289 0.10 22.79 -8.35
C VAL A 289 1.28 23.01 -9.29
N LYS A 290 2.15 23.97 -8.96
CA LYS A 290 3.36 24.28 -9.75
C LYS A 290 4.62 24.35 -8.91
N SER A 291 4.47 24.31 -7.60
CA SER A 291 5.59 24.46 -6.66
C SER A 291 5.41 23.56 -5.43
N ALA A 292 6.51 23.30 -4.72
CA ALA A 292 6.47 22.58 -3.46
C ALA A 292 5.57 23.28 -2.42
N GLN A 293 5.50 24.62 -2.44
CA GLN A 293 4.64 25.36 -1.54
C GLN A 293 3.15 25.20 -1.89
N ASP A 294 2.79 25.19 -3.18
CA ASP A 294 1.41 24.90 -3.60
C ASP A 294 1.02 23.49 -3.17
N TYR A 295 1.94 22.53 -3.34
CA TYR A 295 1.73 21.14 -2.96
C TYR A 295 1.46 20.98 -1.45
N GLU A 296 2.26 21.65 -0.60
CA GLU A 296 2.04 21.66 0.85
C GLU A 296 0.69 22.31 1.24
N ASN A 297 0.27 23.35 0.53
CA ASN A 297 -1.01 24.00 0.77
C ASN A 297 -2.18 23.06 0.38
N VAL A 298 -2.07 22.42 -0.78
CA VAL A 298 -3.08 21.46 -1.24
C VAL A 298 -3.12 20.23 -0.31
N ALA A 299 -2.00 19.77 0.22
CA ALA A 299 -1.98 18.67 1.20
C ALA A 299 -2.82 18.97 2.45
N LYS A 300 -2.79 20.21 2.94
CA LYS A 300 -3.64 20.65 4.08
C LYS A 300 -5.14 20.64 3.71
N GLU A 301 -5.46 20.99 2.47
CA GLU A 301 -6.86 20.94 2.01
C GLU A 301 -7.37 19.51 1.88
N PHE A 302 -6.52 18.57 1.43
CA PHE A 302 -6.82 17.14 1.41
C PHE A 302 -7.05 16.61 2.84
N GLU A 303 -6.21 16.99 3.81
CA GLU A 303 -6.36 16.64 5.22
C GLU A 303 -7.69 17.17 5.78
N THR A 304 -7.98 18.46 5.59
CA THR A 304 -9.25 19.08 6.03
C THR A 304 -10.46 18.40 5.41
N THR A 305 -10.38 18.04 4.13
CA THR A 305 -11.45 17.31 3.43
C THR A 305 -11.65 15.92 4.03
N SER A 306 -10.56 15.20 4.33
CA SER A 306 -10.63 13.89 5.02
C SER A 306 -11.30 14.02 6.39
N GLU A 307 -10.89 14.99 7.20
CA GLU A 307 -11.48 15.22 8.53
C GLU A 307 -12.97 15.53 8.46
N THR A 308 -13.37 16.37 7.50
CA THR A 308 -14.79 16.68 7.25
C THR A 308 -15.57 15.42 6.90
N ASN A 309 -15.04 14.59 6.00
CA ASN A 309 -15.70 13.35 5.60
C ASN A 309 -15.76 12.33 6.75
N TYR A 310 -14.69 12.14 7.51
CA TYR A 310 -14.73 11.28 8.72
C TYR A 310 -15.71 11.77 9.77
N GLY A 311 -15.94 13.07 9.85
CA GLY A 311 -16.94 13.68 10.77
C GLY A 311 -18.39 13.30 10.45
N ILE A 312 -18.70 13.01 9.19
CA ILE A 312 -20.04 12.65 8.71
C ILE A 312 -20.24 11.17 8.43
N MET A 313 -19.16 10.39 8.32
CA MET A 313 -19.22 8.94 8.11
C MET A 313 -20.01 8.23 9.21
N GLY A 314 -20.75 7.20 8.80
CA GLY A 314 -21.38 6.27 9.75
C GLY A 314 -20.35 5.55 10.63
N ALA A 315 -20.78 5.08 11.80
CA ALA A 315 -19.91 4.46 12.80
C ALA A 315 -19.09 3.28 12.22
N ASP A 316 -19.66 2.53 11.28
CA ASP A 316 -19.01 1.36 10.65
C ASP A 316 -17.88 1.72 9.68
N TYR A 317 -17.75 2.99 9.28
CA TYR A 317 -16.80 3.43 8.24
C TYR A 317 -15.76 4.42 8.73
N ARG A 318 -15.96 5.07 9.86
CA ARG A 318 -15.13 6.18 10.33
C ARG A 318 -13.83 5.78 11.01
N ASP A 319 -13.70 4.51 11.43
CA ASP A 319 -12.49 4.04 12.10
C ASP A 319 -11.32 4.01 11.11
N LYS A 320 -10.20 4.55 11.56
CA LYS A 320 -8.93 4.57 10.81
C LYS A 320 -8.14 3.32 11.11
N TYR A 321 -7.49 2.78 10.10
CA TYR A 321 -6.69 1.58 10.21
C TYR A 321 -5.24 1.86 9.82
N GLN A 322 -4.34 1.01 10.31
CA GLN A 322 -2.97 0.89 9.83
C GLN A 322 -2.74 -0.53 9.32
N GLN A 323 -2.05 -0.64 8.20
CA GLN A 323 -1.54 -1.89 7.68
C GLN A 323 -0.05 -2.00 8.02
N PHE A 324 0.36 -3.14 8.56
CA PHE A 324 1.76 -3.53 8.64
C PHE A 324 2.05 -4.56 7.58
N PHE A 325 3.10 -4.34 6.82
CA PHE A 325 3.57 -5.25 5.80
C PHE A 325 4.96 -5.75 6.21
N PHE A 326 5.04 -7.00 6.66
CA PHE A 326 6.25 -7.65 7.13
C PHE A 326 6.95 -8.40 6.01
N LYS A 327 8.28 -8.30 5.99
CA LYS A 327 9.17 -9.17 5.25
C LYS A 327 10.21 -9.71 6.23
N VAL A 328 10.36 -11.03 6.29
CA VAL A 328 11.35 -11.67 7.17
C VAL A 328 12.41 -12.37 6.32
N ARG A 329 13.67 -12.08 6.60
CA ARG A 329 14.84 -12.68 5.98
C ARG A 329 15.94 -12.85 7.01
N ASP A 330 16.95 -13.63 6.68
CA ASP A 330 18.13 -13.77 7.52
C ASP A 330 19.28 -12.82 7.09
N ASP A 331 20.38 -12.87 7.80
CA ASP A 331 21.57 -12.03 7.60
C ASP A 331 22.40 -12.38 6.34
N VAL A 332 22.01 -13.44 5.61
CA VAL A 332 22.53 -13.77 4.26
C VAL A 332 21.48 -13.58 3.16
N ASP A 333 20.42 -12.82 3.44
CA ASP A 333 19.31 -12.48 2.53
C ASP A 333 18.42 -13.67 2.10
N CYS A 334 18.48 -14.82 2.79
CA CYS A 334 17.51 -15.88 2.56
C CYS A 334 16.17 -15.54 3.21
N LEU A 335 15.09 -15.70 2.46
CA LEU A 335 13.73 -15.51 2.98
C LEU A 335 13.42 -16.54 4.07
N VAL A 336 12.83 -16.08 5.16
CA VAL A 336 12.39 -16.91 6.28
C VAL A 336 10.88 -17.05 6.22
N GLU A 337 10.41 -18.23 5.83
CA GLU A 337 8.99 -18.46 5.55
C GLU A 337 8.22 -19.00 6.76
N ASP A 338 8.88 -19.79 7.61
CA ASP A 338 8.28 -20.38 8.81
C ASP A 338 8.65 -19.57 10.05
N PHE A 339 7.82 -18.59 10.37
CA PHE A 339 7.97 -17.79 11.58
C PHE A 339 6.62 -17.51 12.24
N PHE A 340 6.68 -17.32 13.54
CA PHE A 340 5.56 -16.84 14.34
C PHE A 340 5.89 -15.44 14.86
N LEU A 341 4.91 -14.55 14.75
CA LEU A 341 5.03 -13.16 15.14
C LEU A 341 3.84 -12.82 16.03
N ASP A 342 4.11 -12.28 17.22
CA ASP A 342 3.10 -11.95 18.21
C ASP A 342 3.39 -10.58 18.84
N PHE A 343 2.33 -9.86 19.17
CA PHE A 343 2.42 -8.69 20.03
C PHE A 343 1.98 -9.07 21.42
N ILE A 344 2.83 -8.87 22.38
CA ILE A 344 2.52 -9.19 23.78
C ILE A 344 2.71 -7.97 24.66
N VAL A 345 1.91 -7.92 25.73
CA VAL A 345 2.06 -6.92 26.77
C VAL A 345 2.83 -7.53 27.93
N LEU A 346 3.87 -6.84 28.36
CA LEU A 346 4.60 -7.13 29.59
C LEU A 346 4.13 -6.17 30.68
N ASN A 347 3.96 -6.69 31.90
CA ASN A 347 3.70 -5.88 33.09
C ASN A 347 4.95 -5.13 33.58
N GLU A 348 4.85 -4.36 34.67
CA GLU A 348 5.97 -3.60 35.24
C GLU A 348 7.15 -4.51 35.70
N THR A 349 6.89 -5.78 35.98
CA THR A 349 7.94 -6.78 36.36
C THR A 349 8.57 -7.46 35.14
N GLY A 350 8.07 -7.22 33.95
CA GLY A 350 8.58 -7.82 32.70
C GLY A 350 7.95 -9.19 32.37
N GLU A 351 6.90 -9.59 33.08
CA GLU A 351 6.15 -10.83 32.83
C GLU A 351 4.99 -10.54 31.85
N ARG A 352 4.57 -11.55 31.08
CA ARG A 352 3.43 -11.44 30.17
C ARG A 352 2.13 -11.16 30.93
N ASP A 353 1.46 -10.06 30.58
CA ASP A 353 0.12 -9.73 31.02
C ASP A 353 -0.88 -10.24 29.97
N ASN A 354 -1.52 -11.37 30.27
CA ASN A 354 -2.44 -12.02 29.35
C ASN A 354 -3.72 -11.21 29.12
N ASP A 355 -4.20 -10.49 30.13
CA ASP A 355 -5.44 -9.68 30.03
C ASP A 355 -5.21 -8.46 29.12
N LEU A 356 -4.08 -7.78 29.28
CA LEU A 356 -3.73 -6.65 28.42
C LEU A 356 -3.31 -7.10 27.02
N THR A 357 -2.66 -8.27 26.90
CA THR A 357 -2.35 -8.86 25.59
C THR A 357 -3.64 -9.15 24.83
N SER A 358 -4.60 -9.84 25.45
CA SER A 358 -5.90 -10.11 24.81
C SER A 358 -6.66 -8.83 24.43
N LYS A 359 -6.64 -7.79 25.26
CA LYS A 359 -7.22 -6.50 24.93
C LYS A 359 -6.53 -5.81 23.74
N PHE A 360 -5.23 -6.03 23.58
CA PHE A 360 -4.52 -5.53 22.40
C PHE A 360 -4.94 -6.31 21.16
N ASP A 361 -5.03 -7.64 21.24
CA ASP A 361 -5.44 -8.51 20.14
C ASP A 361 -6.85 -8.18 19.63
N ASP A 362 -7.76 -7.75 20.51
CA ASP A 362 -9.11 -7.27 20.13
C ASP A 362 -9.10 -6.04 19.21
N ASN A 363 -7.96 -5.34 19.07
CA ASN A 363 -7.79 -4.22 18.14
C ASN A 363 -7.29 -4.65 16.77
N PHE A 364 -6.85 -5.90 16.62
CA PHE A 364 -6.52 -6.45 15.32
C PHE A 364 -7.76 -6.92 14.59
N GLU A 365 -7.82 -6.65 13.30
CA GLU A 365 -8.70 -7.43 12.45
C GLU A 365 -8.06 -8.80 12.26
N SER A 366 -8.66 -9.79 12.89
CA SER A 366 -8.33 -11.21 12.78
C SER A 366 -7.34 -11.55 11.67
N GLU A 367 -6.22 -12.09 12.06
CA GLU A 367 -5.28 -12.88 11.27
C GLU A 367 -4.27 -12.07 10.43
N PHE A 368 -3.03 -12.48 10.58
CA PHE A 368 -1.99 -12.23 9.58
C PHE A 368 -2.42 -12.86 8.26
N TYR A 369 -2.46 -12.05 7.23
CA TYR A 369 -2.56 -12.58 5.88
C TYR A 369 -1.16 -12.87 5.35
N THR A 370 -0.94 -14.11 4.97
CA THR A 370 0.31 -14.59 4.35
C THR A 370 0.13 -14.61 2.84
N HIS A 371 1.07 -14.03 2.10
CA HIS A 371 1.03 -14.06 0.64
C HIS A 371 1.08 -15.50 0.12
N SER A 372 0.25 -15.80 -0.89
CA SER A 372 0.04 -17.18 -1.36
C SER A 372 1.27 -17.85 -1.97
N ALA A 373 2.16 -17.06 -2.59
CA ALA A 373 3.36 -17.56 -3.26
C ALA A 373 4.66 -17.30 -2.48
N ASP A 374 4.61 -16.56 -1.37
CA ASP A 374 5.81 -16.20 -0.59
C ASP A 374 5.43 -15.91 0.86
N SER A 375 5.55 -16.91 1.72
CA SER A 375 5.14 -16.85 3.11
C SER A 375 6.07 -16.05 4.03
N ALA A 376 7.21 -15.57 3.53
CA ALA A 376 8.05 -14.60 4.23
C ALA A 376 7.43 -13.18 4.22
N HIS A 377 6.44 -12.95 3.35
CA HIS A 377 5.71 -11.70 3.25
C HIS A 377 4.32 -11.84 3.86
N ARG A 378 4.00 -11.00 4.84
CA ARG A 378 2.72 -11.03 5.56
C ARG A 378 2.20 -9.62 5.81
N VAL A 379 0.89 -9.46 5.85
CA VAL A 379 0.25 -8.23 6.30
C VAL A 379 -0.66 -8.45 7.50
N MET A 380 -0.79 -7.42 8.28
CA MET A 380 -1.62 -7.34 9.47
C MET A 380 -2.30 -5.98 9.53
N MET A 381 -3.55 -5.95 9.99
CA MET A 381 -4.34 -4.73 10.11
C MET A 381 -4.62 -4.41 11.57
N VAL A 382 -4.48 -3.13 11.92
CA VAL A 382 -4.75 -2.63 13.28
C VAL A 382 -5.76 -1.50 13.21
N ASN A 383 -6.81 -1.55 14.03
CA ASN A 383 -7.72 -0.44 14.20
C ASN A 383 -7.05 0.65 15.06
N TYR A 384 -6.60 1.71 14.39
CA TYR A 384 -5.84 2.80 15.02
C TYR A 384 -6.66 3.58 16.05
N ASP A 385 -7.96 3.79 15.82
CA ASP A 385 -8.78 4.59 16.73
C ASP A 385 -9.05 3.86 18.04
N LYS A 386 -9.16 2.54 18.02
CA LYS A 386 -9.26 1.72 19.23
C LYS A 386 -7.94 1.70 20.04
N LEU A 387 -6.79 1.80 19.38
CA LEU A 387 -5.50 1.80 20.07
C LEU A 387 -5.32 2.96 21.04
N LYS A 388 -5.93 4.12 20.80
CA LYS A 388 -5.78 5.28 21.70
C LYS A 388 -6.20 4.95 23.14
N GLY A 389 -7.37 4.35 23.33
CA GLY A 389 -7.84 3.94 24.66
C GLY A 389 -7.00 2.84 25.29
N PHE A 390 -6.48 1.92 24.45
CA PHE A 390 -5.56 0.88 24.91
C PHE A 390 -4.26 1.46 25.45
N PHE A 391 -3.61 2.39 24.74
CA PHE A 391 -2.36 3.01 25.20
C PHE A 391 -2.53 3.82 26.47
N GLU A 392 -3.66 4.48 26.70
CA GLU A 392 -3.96 5.12 27.98
C GLU A 392 -4.00 4.12 29.13
N THR A 393 -4.54 2.94 28.87
CA THR A 393 -4.59 1.84 29.85
C THR A 393 -3.20 1.30 30.12
N LEU A 394 -2.40 1.13 29.06
CA LEU A 394 -1.03 0.61 29.16
C LEU A 394 -0.10 1.57 29.95
N VAL A 395 -0.25 2.88 29.74
CA VAL A 395 0.48 3.91 30.52
C VAL A 395 0.12 3.85 31.99
N LYS A 396 -1.17 3.73 32.34
CA LYS A 396 -1.64 3.62 33.73
C LYS A 396 -1.11 2.35 34.42
N ALA A 397 -1.00 1.26 33.67
CA ALA A 397 -0.46 -0.02 34.15
C ALA A 397 1.08 -0.06 34.15
N LYS A 398 1.76 0.97 33.62
CA LYS A 398 3.21 0.98 33.33
C LYS A 398 3.66 -0.23 32.51
N GLY A 399 2.77 -0.76 31.69
CA GLY A 399 3.01 -1.92 30.85
C GLY A 399 3.86 -1.58 29.64
N LYS A 400 4.41 -2.60 29.01
CA LYS A 400 5.21 -2.49 27.80
C LYS A 400 4.60 -3.35 26.69
N LEU A 401 4.34 -2.74 25.53
CA LEU A 401 4.00 -3.49 24.33
C LEU A 401 5.28 -3.90 23.62
N VAL A 402 5.45 -5.16 23.39
CA VAL A 402 6.60 -5.72 22.68
C VAL A 402 6.12 -6.59 21.52
N PHE A 403 6.98 -6.74 20.56
CA PHE A 403 6.82 -7.56 19.40
C PHE A 403 7.81 -8.73 19.49
N ASP A 404 7.29 -9.94 19.54
CA ASP A 404 8.06 -11.17 19.60
C ASP A 404 8.04 -11.89 18.26
N LEU A 405 9.20 -12.36 17.81
CA LEU A 405 9.30 -13.19 16.64
C LEU A 405 10.13 -14.43 16.95
N THR A 406 9.55 -15.58 16.65
CA THR A 406 10.20 -16.90 16.69
C THR A 406 10.16 -17.49 15.28
N ALA A 407 11.31 -17.90 14.77
CA ALA A 407 11.42 -18.52 13.46
C ALA A 407 11.97 -19.93 13.55
N ASN A 408 11.37 -20.82 12.77
CA ASN A 408 11.80 -22.20 12.64
C ASN A 408 12.67 -22.38 11.41
N THR A 409 13.67 -23.26 11.50
CA THR A 409 14.44 -23.69 10.35
C THR A 409 14.06 -25.12 10.00
N PRO A 410 13.88 -25.44 8.72
CA PRO A 410 13.65 -26.82 8.28
C PRO A 410 14.90 -27.70 8.47
N LEU A 411 16.07 -27.08 8.65
CA LEU A 411 17.36 -27.75 8.80
C LEU A 411 17.89 -27.56 10.22
N ALA A 412 18.24 -28.65 10.90
CA ALA A 412 18.70 -28.62 12.28
C ALA A 412 20.07 -27.93 12.48
N ASP A 413 20.78 -27.61 11.41
CA ASP A 413 22.17 -27.12 11.45
C ASP A 413 22.28 -25.58 11.44
N VAL A 414 21.16 -24.88 11.19
CA VAL A 414 21.05 -23.43 11.33
C VAL A 414 19.84 -23.13 12.22
N LYS A 415 19.99 -22.24 13.18
CA LYS A 415 18.91 -21.77 14.05
C LYS A 415 18.81 -20.26 13.95
N TYR A 416 17.61 -19.74 14.15
CA TYR A 416 17.38 -18.32 14.37
C TYR A 416 17.27 -18.04 15.86
N ILE A 417 17.78 -16.89 16.28
CA ILE A 417 17.65 -16.44 17.66
C ILE A 417 16.26 -15.83 17.80
N GLU A 418 15.53 -16.21 18.87
CA GLU A 418 14.28 -15.54 19.22
C GLU A 418 14.53 -14.07 19.46
N VAL A 419 13.66 -13.24 18.93
CA VAL A 419 13.89 -11.80 18.93
C VAL A 419 12.68 -11.05 19.49
N ARG A 420 12.98 -10.07 20.30
CA ARG A 420 12.00 -9.19 20.92
C ARG A 420 12.34 -7.73 20.66
N PHE A 421 11.34 -6.96 20.26
CA PHE A 421 11.47 -5.53 20.00
C PHE A 421 10.44 -4.74 20.82
N ASP A 422 10.91 -3.72 21.53
CA ASP A 422 10.05 -2.82 22.30
C ASP A 422 9.31 -1.87 21.36
N VAL A 423 7.98 -2.00 21.26
CA VAL A 423 7.11 -1.16 20.44
C VAL A 423 6.69 0.09 21.19
N PHE A 424 6.35 -0.07 22.47
CA PHE A 424 5.89 1.02 23.33
C PHE A 424 6.20 0.72 24.79
N ASP A 425 6.73 1.69 25.53
CA ASP A 425 7.03 1.59 26.94
C ASP A 425 6.19 2.59 27.74
N GLY A 426 5.11 2.10 28.36
CA GLY A 426 4.17 2.92 29.13
C GLY A 426 4.76 3.57 30.38
N ALA A 427 5.89 3.06 30.90
CA ALA A 427 6.58 3.67 32.02
C ALA A 427 7.42 4.91 31.62
N LYS A 428 7.81 5.01 30.34
CA LYS A 428 8.66 6.08 29.82
C LYS A 428 7.91 7.07 28.94
N ALA A 429 6.81 6.62 28.30
CA ALA A 429 6.09 7.42 27.33
C ALA A 429 5.04 8.31 27.99
N GLY A 430 5.03 9.59 27.66
CA GLY A 430 3.81 10.38 27.73
C GLY A 430 2.83 9.87 26.67
N THR A 431 1.52 9.94 26.90
CA THR A 431 0.41 9.45 26.04
C THR A 431 0.44 9.95 24.57
N LYS A 432 1.46 10.73 24.17
CA LYS A 432 1.61 11.31 22.82
C LYS A 432 2.66 10.63 21.94
N ASP A 433 3.44 9.70 22.46
CA ASP A 433 4.60 9.14 21.73
C ASP A 433 4.33 7.72 21.22
N ILE A 434 3.28 7.60 20.40
CA ILE A 434 2.93 6.34 19.73
C ILE A 434 3.61 6.33 18.36
N SER A 435 4.95 6.39 18.34
CA SER A 435 5.72 6.56 17.09
C SER A 435 5.73 5.35 16.16
N PHE A 436 5.14 4.23 16.55
CA PHE A 436 5.02 3.01 15.74
C PHE A 436 3.70 2.97 14.94
N PHE A 437 2.65 3.63 15.44
CA PHE A 437 1.31 3.55 14.89
C PHE A 437 0.87 4.86 14.22
N TYR A 438 0.38 4.75 12.99
CA TYR A 438 -0.07 5.87 12.16
C TYR A 438 -1.38 5.54 11.45
N PRO A 439 -2.38 6.43 11.49
CA PRO A 439 -3.66 6.20 10.82
C PRO A 439 -3.53 6.25 9.30
N ASN A 440 -4.34 5.47 8.61
CA ASN A 440 -4.46 5.45 7.15
C ASN A 440 -3.12 5.28 6.42
N THR A 441 -2.24 4.43 6.95
CA THR A 441 -0.92 4.17 6.37
C THR A 441 -0.63 2.69 6.28
N THR A 442 0.31 2.36 5.39
CA THR A 442 1.00 1.07 5.40
C THR A 442 2.42 1.29 5.94
N THR A 443 2.83 0.51 6.94
CA THR A 443 4.19 0.50 7.45
C THR A 443 4.89 -0.77 7.00
N LEU A 444 5.99 -0.65 6.27
CA LEU A 444 6.83 -1.77 5.87
C LEU A 444 7.77 -2.12 7.03
N VAL A 445 7.82 -3.38 7.41
CA VAL A 445 8.69 -3.89 8.48
C VAL A 445 9.63 -4.96 7.91
N ASP A 446 10.88 -4.58 7.64
CA ASP A 446 11.94 -5.45 7.10
C ASP A 446 12.73 -6.04 8.26
N ILE A 447 12.54 -7.33 8.54
CA ILE A 447 13.14 -8.01 9.68
C ILE A 447 14.29 -8.89 9.20
N VAL A 448 15.47 -8.67 9.77
CA VAL A 448 16.69 -9.43 9.48
C VAL A 448 17.07 -10.22 10.73
N LEU A 449 16.97 -11.53 10.63
CA LEU A 449 17.28 -12.45 11.72
C LEU A 449 18.74 -12.88 11.71
N ASP A 450 19.35 -12.91 12.89
CA ASP A 450 20.69 -13.51 13.07
C ASP A 450 20.61 -15.04 12.94
N ARG A 451 21.47 -15.59 12.10
CA ARG A 451 21.68 -17.03 12.01
C ARG A 451 22.71 -17.48 13.05
N LYS A 452 22.45 -18.63 13.61
CA LYS A 452 23.40 -19.33 14.45
C LYS A 452 23.62 -20.72 13.90
N GLU A 453 24.81 -20.95 13.36
CA GLU A 453 25.22 -22.25 12.87
C GLU A 453 25.42 -23.22 14.02
N SER A 454 25.08 -24.48 13.80
CA SER A 454 25.40 -25.55 14.75
C SER A 454 26.84 -26.01 14.56
N ASP A 455 27.46 -26.49 15.64
CA ASP A 455 28.80 -27.09 15.60
C ASP A 455 28.88 -28.33 14.69
N LYS A 456 27.74 -28.82 14.20
CA LYS A 456 27.66 -29.93 13.23
C LYS A 456 27.89 -29.50 11.79
N LEU A 457 27.71 -28.21 11.46
CA LEU A 457 27.84 -27.72 10.09
C LEU A 457 29.27 -27.85 9.56
N LEU A 458 30.26 -27.67 10.44
CA LEU A 458 31.66 -27.84 10.11
C LEU A 458 32.40 -28.39 11.34
N ASN A 459 33.13 -29.47 11.15
CA ASN A 459 33.96 -30.05 12.21
C ASN A 459 35.38 -30.21 11.70
N VAL A 460 36.31 -29.45 12.28
CA VAL A 460 37.75 -29.56 12.00
C VAL A 460 38.31 -30.70 12.83
N LYS A 461 38.77 -31.74 12.16
CA LYS A 461 39.39 -32.91 12.84
C LYS A 461 40.90 -32.89 12.62
N THR A 462 41.63 -33.21 13.66
CA THR A 462 43.07 -33.50 13.54
C THR A 462 43.31 -34.81 12.79
N GLY A 463 44.49 -35.01 12.21
CA GLY A 463 44.83 -36.24 11.51
C GLY A 463 44.69 -37.49 12.39
N ASP A 464 44.87 -37.37 13.72
CA ASP A 464 44.72 -38.47 14.67
C ASP A 464 43.26 -38.80 14.98
N GLU A 465 42.34 -37.79 14.92
CA GLU A 465 40.90 -37.99 15.08
C GLU A 465 40.25 -38.62 13.83
N VAL A 466 40.78 -38.38 12.67
CA VAL A 466 40.30 -39.00 11.40
C VAL A 466 40.73 -40.48 11.34
N LYS A 467 41.82 -40.86 11.98
CA LYS A 467 42.36 -42.23 11.99
C LYS A 467 41.78 -43.15 13.08
N LYS A 468 40.93 -42.62 13.96
CA LYS A 468 40.17 -43.45 14.91
C LYS A 468 38.95 -44.05 14.21
N PRO A 469 38.83 -45.42 14.18
CA PRO A 469 37.70 -46.10 13.54
C PRO A 469 36.37 -45.81 14.26
#